data_ab172811f334beeab3ff18f9d071a562
#
_entry.id   ab172811f334beeab3ff18f9d071a562
#
_cell.length_a   1.000
_cell.length_b   1.000
_cell.length_c   1.000
_cell.angle_alpha   90.00
_cell.angle_beta   90.00
_cell.angle_gamma   90.00
#
_symmetry.space_group_name_H-M   'P 1'
#
loop_
_entity.id
_entity.type
_entity.pdbx_description
1 polymer ?
#
loop_
_entity_poly.entity_id
_entity_poly.type
_entity_poly.pdbx_seq_one_letter_code
_entity_poly.pdbx_strand_id
1 'polypeptide(L)'
;MKNRFHDTHFSAAHRFSIGDDLKAGGHFLAIPVSSGVVDYEEQYRLSAEQYERFASDLTSAIDFVGQCRRREHDDLLIYPPGSRRGSPT
;
A
#
# COMPACT_ATOMS: atom_id res chain seq x y z
N MET A 1 0.83 -6.96 -20.75
CA MET A 1 0.24 -5.77 -20.16
C MET A 1 1.08 -5.31 -18.97
N LYS A 2 1.46 -4.06 -18.93
CA LYS A 2 2.27 -3.55 -17.83
C LYS A 2 1.39 -3.22 -16.62
N ASN A 3 1.81 -3.68 -15.44
CA ASN A 3 1.19 -3.26 -14.21
C ASN A 3 1.62 -1.83 -13.89
N ARG A 4 0.68 -1.04 -13.39
CA ARG A 4 0.97 0.31 -12.91
C ARG A 4 1.94 0.29 -11.73
N PHE A 5 1.79 -0.70 -10.86
CA PHE A 5 2.52 -0.79 -9.60
C PHE A 5 3.61 -1.84 -9.70
N HIS A 6 4.83 -1.42 -9.37
CA HIS A 6 5.99 -2.31 -9.38
C HIS A 6 6.51 -2.44 -7.95
N ASP A 7 6.34 -3.62 -7.35
CA ASP A 7 6.81 -3.89 -5.99
C ASP A 7 8.33 -3.94 -5.98
N THR A 8 8.95 -3.14 -5.11
CA THR A 8 10.41 -3.17 -4.93
C THR A 8 10.79 -3.87 -3.63
N HIS A 9 9.92 -3.84 -2.63
CA HIS A 9 10.14 -4.46 -1.34
C HIS A 9 8.84 -5.06 -0.83
N PHE A 10 8.93 -6.21 -0.18
CA PHE A 10 7.78 -6.92 0.33
C PHE A 10 8.07 -7.46 1.72
N SER A 11 7.12 -7.30 2.64
CA SER A 11 7.18 -7.86 3.99
C SER A 11 6.08 -8.90 4.17
N ALA A 12 6.45 -10.17 4.14
CA ALA A 12 5.49 -11.24 4.37
C ALA A 12 5.00 -11.24 5.83
N ALA A 13 5.89 -10.91 6.76
CA ALA A 13 5.58 -10.91 8.18
C ALA A 13 4.51 -9.88 8.54
N HIS A 14 4.55 -8.72 7.90
CA HIS A 14 3.64 -7.60 8.20
C HIS A 14 2.64 -7.36 7.08
N ARG A 15 2.68 -8.16 6.03
CA ARG A 15 1.70 -8.16 4.93
C ARG A 15 1.53 -6.79 4.28
N PHE A 16 2.63 -6.27 3.75
CA PHE A 16 2.59 -5.06 2.93
C PHE A 16 3.73 -5.09 1.92
N SER A 17 3.60 -4.27 0.90
CA SER A 17 4.67 -4.02 -0.06
C SER A 17 4.81 -2.53 -0.30
N ILE A 18 5.97 -2.13 -0.79
CA ILE A 18 6.22 -0.78 -1.27
C ILE A 18 6.86 -0.87 -2.64
N GLY A 19 6.72 0.18 -3.43
CA GLY A 19 7.31 0.17 -4.76
C GLY A 19 7.08 1.45 -5.52
N ASP A 20 7.17 1.33 -6.84
CA ASP A 20 7.08 2.45 -7.76
C ASP A 20 5.72 2.47 -8.45
N ASP A 21 5.11 3.65 -8.50
CA ASP A 21 3.91 3.91 -9.29
C ASP A 21 4.36 4.35 -10.69
N LEU A 22 4.33 3.43 -11.64
CA LEU A 22 4.87 3.67 -12.98
C LEU A 22 4.02 4.65 -13.78
N LYS A 23 2.77 4.85 -13.40
CA LYS A 23 1.89 5.78 -14.10
C LYS A 23 2.08 7.21 -13.60
N ALA A 24 2.10 7.41 -12.29
CA ALA A 24 2.23 8.74 -11.71
C ALA A 24 3.68 9.16 -11.51
N GLY A 25 4.62 8.23 -11.56
CA GLY A 25 6.04 8.52 -11.37
C GLY A 25 6.45 8.66 -9.92
N GLY A 26 5.63 8.22 -8.99
CA GLY A 26 5.91 8.28 -7.56
C GLY A 26 6.04 6.90 -6.93
N HIS A 27 5.72 6.82 -5.66
CA HIS A 27 5.84 5.59 -4.88
C HIS A 27 4.53 5.24 -4.20
N PHE A 28 4.41 3.97 -3.81
CA PHE A 28 3.21 3.49 -3.13
C PHE A 28 3.55 2.50 -2.01
N LEU A 29 2.60 2.34 -1.10
CA LEU A 29 2.56 1.23 -0.15
C LEU A 29 1.24 0.51 -0.35
N ALA A 30 1.28 -0.82 -0.42
CA ALA A 30 0.09 -1.63 -0.65
C ALA A 30 -0.16 -2.58 0.51
N ILE A 31 -1.42 -2.75 0.87
CA ILE A 31 -1.86 -3.72 1.86
C ILE A 31 -2.92 -4.63 1.25
N PRO A 32 -2.96 -5.93 1.62
CA PRO A 32 -4.01 -6.82 1.15
C PRO A 32 -5.33 -6.53 1.85
N VAL A 33 -6.41 -6.64 1.09
CA VAL A 33 -7.78 -6.41 1.57
C VAL A 33 -8.66 -7.53 1.02
N SER A 34 -9.60 -7.99 1.82
CA SER A 34 -10.57 -9.01 1.38
C SER A 34 -11.99 -8.49 1.55
N SER A 35 -12.79 -8.64 0.50
CA SER A 35 -14.22 -8.33 0.55
C SER A 35 -15.06 -9.57 0.87
N GLY A 36 -14.42 -10.71 1.17
CA GLY A 36 -15.09 -11.98 1.38
C GLY A 36 -15.27 -12.79 0.11
N VAL A 37 -15.37 -12.14 -1.03
CA VAL A 37 -15.50 -12.78 -2.35
C VAL A 37 -14.21 -12.64 -3.14
N VAL A 38 -13.60 -11.47 -3.08
CA VAL A 38 -12.40 -11.14 -3.85
C VAL A 38 -11.36 -10.54 -2.92
N ASP A 39 -10.12 -11.00 -3.08
CA ASP A 39 -8.98 -10.38 -2.42
C ASP A 39 -8.36 -9.38 -3.39
N TYR A 40 -7.99 -8.21 -2.88
CA TYR A 40 -7.36 -7.18 -3.68
C TYR A 40 -6.42 -6.36 -2.79
N GLU A 41 -5.76 -5.36 -3.37
CA GLU A 41 -4.85 -4.50 -2.63
C GLU A 41 -5.33 -3.07 -2.64
N GLU A 42 -5.10 -2.36 -1.54
CA GLU A 42 -5.23 -0.91 -1.48
C GLU A 42 -3.85 -0.31 -1.55
N GLN A 43 -3.67 0.67 -2.44
CA GLN A 43 -2.40 1.36 -2.63
C GLN A 43 -2.49 2.78 -2.12
N TYR A 44 -1.51 3.17 -1.30
CA TYR A 44 -1.43 4.49 -0.67
C TYR A 44 -0.21 5.21 -1.21
N ARG A 45 -0.36 6.51 -1.51
CA ARG A 45 0.78 7.31 -1.98
C ARG A 45 1.82 7.47 -0.89
N LEU A 46 3.07 7.33 -1.28
CA LEU A 46 4.20 7.63 -0.40
C LEU A 46 4.98 8.80 -0.98
N SER A 47 5.48 9.66 -0.10
CA SER A 47 6.47 10.65 -0.50
C SER A 47 7.81 9.94 -0.77
N ALA A 48 8.72 10.62 -1.47
CA ALA A 48 10.05 10.08 -1.71
C ALA A 48 10.78 9.79 -0.40
N GLU A 49 10.63 10.67 0.59
CA GLU A 49 11.25 10.47 1.90
C GLU A 49 10.70 9.24 2.61
N GLN A 50 9.39 9.06 2.59
CA GLN A 50 8.76 7.88 3.19
C GLN A 50 9.25 6.61 2.51
N TYR A 51 9.27 6.61 1.18
CA TYR A 51 9.73 5.45 0.43
C TYR A 51 11.15 5.09 0.78
N GLU A 52 12.05 6.06 0.77
CA GLU A 52 13.47 5.82 1.09
C GLU A 52 13.65 5.28 2.50
N ARG A 53 12.93 5.84 3.46
CA ARG A 53 13.00 5.39 4.86
C ARG A 53 12.49 3.96 5.00
N PHE A 54 11.35 3.66 4.38
CA PHE A 54 10.75 2.32 4.47
C PHE A 54 11.57 1.29 3.70
N ALA A 55 12.15 1.68 2.56
CA ALA A 55 12.98 0.78 1.76
C ALA A 55 14.29 0.42 2.48
N SER A 56 14.86 1.35 3.23
CA SER A 56 16.09 1.09 3.99
C SER A 56 15.84 0.25 5.23
N ASP A 57 14.62 0.31 5.79
CA ASP A 57 14.23 -0.48 6.96
C ASP A 57 12.71 -0.69 6.92
N LEU A 58 12.28 -1.86 6.49
CA LEU A 58 10.85 -2.16 6.36
C LEU A 58 10.11 -2.06 7.70
N THR A 59 10.79 -2.31 8.82
CA THR A 59 10.13 -2.20 10.12
C THR A 59 9.74 -0.76 10.45
N SER A 60 10.38 0.23 9.83
CA SER A 60 10.02 1.62 10.03
C SER A 60 8.64 1.97 9.44
N ALA A 61 8.09 1.11 8.60
CA ALA A 61 6.78 1.32 7.99
C ALA A 61 5.63 0.75 8.82
N ILE A 62 5.91 -0.03 9.88
CA ILE A 62 4.87 -0.78 10.60
C ILE A 62 3.78 0.12 11.15
N ASP A 63 4.14 1.26 11.74
CA ASP A 63 3.15 2.19 12.29
C ASP A 63 2.25 2.76 11.18
N PHE A 64 2.86 3.15 10.07
CA PHE A 64 2.12 3.66 8.93
C PHE A 64 1.18 2.60 8.35
N VAL A 65 1.64 1.36 8.23
CA VAL A 65 0.83 0.24 7.77
C VAL A 65 -0.38 0.03 8.68
N GLY A 66 -0.15 0.08 10.01
CA GLY A 66 -1.24 -0.03 10.98
C GLY A 66 -2.26 1.07 10.82
N GLN A 67 -1.80 2.30 10.58
CA GLN A 67 -2.69 3.44 10.34
C GLN A 67 -3.51 3.24 9.06
N CYS A 68 -2.89 2.73 8.00
CA CYS A 68 -3.61 2.42 6.77
C CYS A 68 -4.71 1.38 7.02
N ARG A 69 -4.41 0.34 7.80
CA ARG A 69 -5.38 -0.70 8.15
C ARG A 69 -6.56 -0.14 8.94
N ARG A 70 -6.34 0.89 9.75
CA ARG A 70 -7.39 1.56 10.51
C ARG A 70 -8.09 2.66 9.71
N ARG A 71 -7.80 2.75 8.41
CA ARG A 71 -8.39 3.73 7.49
C ARG A 71 -8.08 5.18 7.85
N GLU A 72 -6.91 5.41 8.46
CA GLU A 72 -6.50 6.74 8.86
C GLU A 72 -5.83 7.53 7.73
N HIS A 73 -5.54 6.88 6.59
CA HIS A 73 -4.88 7.50 5.45
C HIS A 73 -5.67 7.32 4.15
N ASP A 74 -7.00 7.34 4.24
CA ASP A 74 -7.84 7.19 3.05
C ASP A 74 -7.63 8.31 2.05
N ASP A 75 -7.20 9.48 2.50
CA ASP A 75 -6.84 10.60 1.64
C ASP A 75 -5.62 10.30 0.75
N LEU A 76 -4.82 9.32 1.11
CA LEU A 76 -3.65 8.91 0.34
C LEU A 76 -3.94 7.77 -0.63
N LEU A 77 -5.15 7.20 -0.60
CA LEU A 77 -5.51 6.12 -1.51
C LEU A 77 -5.36 6.58 -2.97
N ILE A 78 -4.65 5.77 -3.77
CA ILE A 78 -4.47 6.07 -5.19
C ILE A 78 -5.76 5.80 -5.95
N TYR A 79 -6.45 4.70 -5.61
CA TYR A 79 -7.78 4.43 -6.10
C TYR A 79 -8.77 4.57 -4.95
N PRO A 80 -9.81 5.39 -5.07
CA PRO A 80 -10.80 5.52 -4.02
C PRO A 80 -11.52 4.20 -3.76
N PRO A 81 -11.89 3.91 -2.51
CA PRO A 81 -12.58 2.67 -2.19
C PRO A 81 -13.97 2.65 -2.85
N GLY A 82 -14.35 1.47 -3.34
CA GLY A 82 -15.68 1.27 -3.89
C GLY A 82 -16.72 1.08 -2.78
N SER A 83 -17.97 0.89 -3.21
CA SER A 83 -19.09 0.68 -2.28
C SER A 83 -18.96 -0.64 -1.50
N ARG A 84 -18.17 -1.59 -2.01
CA ARG A 84 -17.94 -2.89 -1.36
C ARG A 84 -16.51 -3.00 -0.89
N ARG A 85 -16.07 -2.01 -0.16
CA ARG A 85 -14.73 -2.00 0.38
C ARG A 85 -14.56 -3.17 1.35
N GLY A 86 -13.47 -3.94 1.15
CA GLY A 86 -13.12 -5.03 2.04
C GLY A 86 -12.47 -4.59 3.33
N SER A 87 -12.09 -5.57 4.13
CA SER A 87 -11.35 -5.34 5.37
C SER A 87 -9.90 -5.80 5.18
N PRO A 88 -8.94 -5.11 5.80
CA PRO A 88 -7.53 -5.53 5.76
C PRO A 88 -7.34 -6.92 6.36
N THR A 89 -6.46 -7.68 5.76
CA THR A 89 -6.17 -9.06 6.19
C THR A 89 -4.79 -9.20 6.80
#